data_91849b8c69612e287d225a667b51dc16
#
_entry.id   91849b8c69612e287d225a667b51dc16
#
_cell.length_a   1.000
_cell.length_b   1.000
_cell.length_c   1.000
_cell.angle_alpha   90.00
_cell.angle_beta   90.00
_cell.angle_gamma   90.00
#
_symmetry.space_group_name_H-M   'P 1'
#
loop_
_entity.id
_entity.type
_entity.pdbx_description
1 polymer ?
#
loop_
_entity_poly.entity_id
_entity_poly.type
_entity_poly.pdbx_seq_one_letter_code
_entity_poly.pdbx_strand_id
1 'polypeptide(L)'
;FALGACAGPSRLPVDAGFGADPQLPPPRQTLIPTVKIAPAVGWPAGAAPVAAEGLGVQAFADGLDHPRWLYRLPNGDVLVAETNKPTPPPTVRRGLREWVMDKVMARAGAGVPSPDRITLLRDADDDGVAELKTPFLTGLHSPFGMALAGDRLFIANADAVVAVPYRSGQTRIDVTPVRVADLPAGRNHHWTKSLVASPDGSRLYVGVGSNSNVGEYGLDEEVDRAAILEIDPATGARRVYASGLRNPVGMDWSPDDGRLWVAVNERDEIGHDLVPDYMTAVQPGGFYGWPWSYWGRNVDRRPPPDPAMVARAVRPDYALGAHTASLGLAFSQG
;
A
#
# COMPACT_ATOMS: atom_id res chain seq x y z
N PHE A 1 31.97 -21.57 19.02
CA PHE A 1 31.70 -21.07 17.65
C PHE A 1 30.72 -19.92 17.77
N ALA A 2 31.19 -18.69 17.54
CA ALA A 2 30.40 -17.47 17.65
C ALA A 2 29.41 -17.40 16.52
N LEU A 3 28.15 -17.25 16.85
CA LEU A 3 27.00 -17.04 15.98
C LEU A 3 27.07 -15.64 15.36
N GLY A 4 27.86 -15.48 14.32
CA GLY A 4 27.81 -14.30 13.45
C GLY A 4 26.67 -14.35 12.44
N ALA A 5 25.48 -14.83 12.85
CA ALA A 5 24.34 -15.07 11.95
C ALA A 5 23.31 -13.92 11.93
N CYS A 6 23.45 -12.93 12.81
CA CYS A 6 22.58 -11.76 12.83
C CYS A 6 23.17 -10.64 11.97
N ALA A 7 22.33 -10.01 11.16
CA ALA A 7 22.71 -8.77 10.49
C ALA A 7 23.14 -7.74 11.57
N GLY A 8 24.31 -7.14 11.41
CA GLY A 8 24.75 -6.05 12.29
C GLY A 8 23.84 -4.83 12.14
N PRO A 9 23.98 -3.81 12.99
CA PRO A 9 23.18 -2.58 12.89
C PRO A 9 23.39 -1.88 11.54
N SER A 10 22.49 -0.95 11.22
CA SER A 10 22.67 0.02 10.13
C SER A 10 24.06 0.66 10.24
N ARG A 11 24.69 0.93 9.11
CA ARG A 11 26.04 1.51 9.03
C ARG A 11 26.06 2.88 8.42
N LEU A 12 25.01 3.21 7.69
CA LEU A 12 24.88 4.51 7.06
C LEU A 12 24.17 5.50 8.00
N PRO A 13 24.51 6.79 7.93
CA PRO A 13 23.67 7.84 8.48
C PRO A 13 22.24 7.74 7.93
N VAL A 14 21.26 8.15 8.73
CA VAL A 14 19.83 8.04 8.34
C VAL A 14 19.54 8.76 7.02
N ASP A 15 20.15 9.92 6.81
CA ASP A 15 19.98 10.78 5.63
C ASP A 15 20.63 10.21 4.36
N ALA A 16 21.61 9.31 4.49
CA ALA A 16 22.31 8.73 3.34
C ALA A 16 21.42 7.89 2.42
N GLY A 17 20.29 7.37 2.95
CA GLY A 17 19.32 6.57 2.22
C GLY A 17 18.19 7.38 1.54
N PHE A 18 18.23 8.71 1.61
CA PHE A 18 17.16 9.58 1.10
C PHE A 18 17.60 10.36 -0.15
N GLY A 19 16.61 10.83 -0.91
CA GLY A 19 16.83 11.73 -2.03
C GLY A 19 16.96 11.05 -3.39
N ALA A 20 17.34 11.86 -4.39
CA ALA A 20 17.46 11.38 -5.77
C ALA A 20 18.69 10.47 -5.98
N ASP A 21 19.72 10.60 -5.14
CA ASP A 21 20.97 9.83 -5.19
C ASP A 21 21.32 9.20 -3.85
N PRO A 22 20.52 8.21 -3.37
CA PRO A 22 20.79 7.54 -2.09
C PRO A 22 22.08 6.71 -2.15
N GLN A 23 22.78 6.60 -1.03
CA GLN A 23 23.89 5.67 -0.90
C GLN A 23 23.37 4.23 -0.81
N LEU A 24 23.83 3.38 -1.72
CA LEU A 24 23.45 1.97 -1.75
C LEU A 24 24.68 1.11 -1.35
N PRO A 25 24.73 0.61 -0.12
CA PRO A 25 25.83 -0.26 0.30
C PRO A 25 25.73 -1.64 -0.36
N PRO A 26 26.81 -2.45 -0.35
CA PRO A 26 26.74 -3.82 -0.82
C PRO A 26 25.68 -4.64 -0.07
N PRO A 27 24.88 -5.46 -0.77
CA PRO A 27 23.87 -6.34 -0.16
C PRO A 27 24.48 -7.28 0.89
N ARG A 28 23.77 -7.48 2.00
CA ARG A 28 24.15 -8.38 3.09
C ARG A 28 23.05 -9.40 3.33
N GLN A 29 23.24 -10.58 2.81
CA GLN A 29 22.35 -11.70 3.10
C GLN A 29 22.80 -12.40 4.38
N THR A 30 21.86 -12.67 5.27
CA THR A 30 22.07 -13.47 6.48
C THR A 30 21.16 -14.68 6.45
N LEU A 31 21.58 -15.81 7.05
CA LEU A 31 20.76 -17.01 7.15
C LEU A 31 19.50 -16.79 7.98
N ILE A 32 19.59 -15.91 8.97
CA ILE A 32 18.45 -15.52 9.82
C ILE A 32 18.31 -14.01 9.69
N PRO A 33 17.26 -13.52 9.04
CA PRO A 33 17.01 -12.08 8.96
C PRO A 33 16.75 -11.52 10.36
N THR A 34 17.30 -10.35 10.64
CA THR A 34 17.00 -9.64 11.89
C THR A 34 15.63 -9.00 11.71
N VAL A 35 14.65 -9.52 12.46
CA VAL A 35 13.29 -8.95 12.48
C VAL A 35 13.07 -8.33 13.86
N LYS A 36 12.87 -7.01 13.91
CA LYS A 36 12.48 -6.31 15.12
C LYS A 36 11.02 -5.87 14.96
N ILE A 37 10.11 -6.56 15.64
CA ILE A 37 8.68 -6.24 15.60
C ILE A 37 8.34 -5.45 16.86
N ALA A 38 7.89 -4.22 16.65
CA ALA A 38 7.36 -3.39 17.73
C ALA A 38 5.98 -3.90 18.13
N PRO A 39 5.70 -4.08 19.43
CA PRO A 39 4.35 -4.38 19.88
C PRO A 39 3.41 -3.21 19.57
N ALA A 40 2.18 -3.51 19.19
CA ALA A 40 1.14 -2.50 19.08
C ALA A 40 0.81 -1.97 20.47
N VAL A 41 0.92 -0.65 20.64
CA VAL A 41 0.52 0.07 21.87
C VAL A 41 -0.44 1.20 21.49
N GLY A 42 -1.52 1.34 22.23
CA GLY A 42 -2.45 2.47 22.07
C GLY A 42 -1.87 3.75 22.67
N TRP A 43 -2.47 4.86 22.33
CA TRP A 43 -2.20 6.13 22.99
C TRP A 43 -2.73 6.09 24.43
N PRO A 44 -1.96 6.53 25.44
CA PRO A 44 -2.50 6.75 26.78
C PRO A 44 -3.67 7.72 26.74
N ALA A 45 -4.60 7.59 27.69
CA ALA A 45 -5.73 8.49 27.77
C ALA A 45 -5.28 9.97 27.86
N GLY A 46 -5.83 10.81 27.00
CA GLY A 46 -5.49 12.23 26.89
C GLY A 46 -4.13 12.54 26.22
N ALA A 47 -3.41 11.54 25.73
CA ALA A 47 -2.18 11.76 24.96
C ALA A 47 -2.50 11.96 23.47
N ALA A 48 -1.69 12.81 22.83
CA ALA A 48 -1.74 13.07 21.39
C ALA A 48 -0.31 13.12 20.83
N PRO A 49 -0.12 12.96 19.51
CA PRO A 49 1.15 13.24 18.86
C PRO A 49 1.59 14.69 19.13
N VAL A 50 2.90 14.91 19.18
CA VAL A 50 3.45 16.25 19.28
C VAL A 50 3.50 16.85 17.88
N ALA A 51 2.79 17.94 17.64
CA ALA A 51 2.82 18.66 16.39
C ALA A 51 4.17 19.34 16.16
N ALA A 52 4.58 19.49 14.90
CA ALA A 52 5.71 20.33 14.54
C ALA A 52 5.37 21.83 14.83
N GLU A 53 6.40 22.67 14.91
CA GLU A 53 6.24 24.11 15.12
C GLU A 53 5.31 24.73 14.06
N GLY A 54 4.35 25.53 14.48
CA GLY A 54 3.35 26.15 13.61
C GLY A 54 2.16 25.25 13.25
N LEU A 55 2.12 24.00 13.72
CA LEU A 55 1.01 23.07 13.49
C LEU A 55 0.29 22.73 14.80
N GLY A 56 -1.01 22.45 14.69
CA GLY A 56 -1.81 21.84 15.75
C GLY A 56 -2.10 20.38 15.46
N VAL A 57 -2.42 19.61 16.49
CA VAL A 57 -2.91 18.23 16.34
C VAL A 57 -4.18 18.04 17.18
N GLN A 58 -5.18 17.46 16.57
CA GLN A 58 -6.47 17.14 17.19
C GLN A 58 -6.94 15.78 16.70
N ALA A 59 -7.60 15.01 17.57
CA ALA A 59 -8.24 13.77 17.18
C ALA A 59 -9.53 14.08 16.42
N PHE A 60 -9.59 13.73 15.14
CA PHE A 60 -10.78 13.89 14.30
C PHE A 60 -11.88 12.88 14.66
N ALA A 61 -11.50 11.62 14.91
CA ALA A 61 -12.39 10.56 15.38
C ALA A 61 -11.60 9.48 16.12
N ASP A 62 -12.26 8.76 17.00
CA ASP A 62 -11.75 7.61 17.73
C ASP A 62 -12.67 6.39 17.63
N GLY A 63 -12.34 5.29 18.31
CA GLY A 63 -13.18 4.10 18.39
C GLY A 63 -13.46 3.46 17.02
N LEU A 64 -12.54 3.59 16.06
CA LEU A 64 -12.55 2.88 14.79
C LEU A 64 -11.93 1.49 14.95
N ASP A 65 -12.46 0.52 14.20
CA ASP A 65 -11.99 -0.85 14.22
C ASP A 65 -11.02 -1.12 13.07
N HIS A 66 -9.72 -1.10 13.38
CA HIS A 66 -8.63 -1.35 12.42
C HIS A 66 -8.68 -0.45 11.17
N PRO A 67 -8.68 0.90 11.32
CA PRO A 67 -8.72 1.84 10.20
C PRO A 67 -7.41 1.74 9.39
N ARG A 68 -7.52 1.69 8.04
CA ARG A 68 -6.37 1.48 7.16
C ARG A 68 -6.23 2.51 6.04
N TRP A 69 -7.34 3.05 5.53
CA TRP A 69 -7.31 4.01 4.44
C TRP A 69 -8.37 5.07 4.62
N LEU A 70 -8.06 6.29 4.19
CA LEU A 70 -8.96 7.44 4.26
C LEU A 70 -9.25 7.94 2.85
N TYR A 71 -10.46 8.39 2.64
CA TYR A 71 -10.87 9.07 1.41
C TYR A 71 -11.78 10.25 1.75
N ARG A 72 -11.37 11.47 1.37
CA ARG A 72 -12.17 12.66 1.57
C ARG A 72 -13.12 12.86 0.40
N LEU A 73 -14.41 12.92 0.69
CA LEU A 73 -15.45 13.21 -0.30
C LEU A 73 -15.50 14.72 -0.62
N PRO A 74 -16.02 15.13 -1.79
CA PRO A 74 -16.08 16.55 -2.18
C PRO A 74 -16.88 17.45 -1.23
N ASN A 75 -17.82 16.88 -0.46
CA ASN A 75 -18.61 17.60 0.54
C ASN A 75 -17.93 17.69 1.93
N GLY A 76 -16.69 17.23 2.06
CA GLY A 76 -15.91 17.27 3.30
C GLY A 76 -15.99 15.99 4.13
N ASP A 77 -16.99 15.13 3.95
CA ASP A 77 -17.07 13.86 4.67
C ASP A 77 -15.81 13.00 4.44
N VAL A 78 -15.40 12.25 5.46
CA VAL A 78 -14.27 11.33 5.37
C VAL A 78 -14.77 9.90 5.44
N LEU A 79 -14.43 9.11 4.43
CA LEU A 79 -14.63 7.67 4.42
C LEU A 79 -13.40 6.96 4.96
N VAL A 80 -13.62 5.99 5.84
CA VAL A 80 -12.56 5.19 6.47
C VAL A 80 -12.77 3.72 6.11
N ALA A 81 -11.78 3.10 5.46
CA ALA A 81 -11.76 1.66 5.29
C ALA A 81 -11.32 1.00 6.61
N GLU A 82 -12.25 0.38 7.29
CA GLU A 82 -11.98 -0.47 8.46
C GLU A 82 -11.84 -1.91 7.98
N THR A 83 -10.60 -2.42 8.05
CA THR A 83 -10.23 -3.60 7.27
C THR A 83 -8.97 -4.27 7.78
N ASN A 84 -8.81 -5.55 7.47
CA ASN A 84 -7.57 -6.29 7.71
C ASN A 84 -7.32 -7.29 6.58
N LYS A 85 -6.16 -7.94 6.61
CA LYS A 85 -5.75 -8.96 5.64
C LYS A 85 -6.80 -10.07 5.53
N PRO A 86 -7.24 -10.42 4.30
CA PRO A 86 -8.18 -11.52 4.12
C PRO A 86 -7.55 -12.86 4.51
N THR A 87 -8.36 -13.78 5.01
CA THR A 87 -7.92 -15.16 5.23
C THR A 87 -7.57 -15.80 3.90
N PRO A 88 -6.35 -16.33 3.72
CA PRO A 88 -5.97 -17.01 2.49
C PRO A 88 -6.90 -18.22 2.24
N PRO A 89 -7.26 -18.49 0.97
CA PRO A 89 -8.07 -19.65 0.65
C PRO A 89 -7.34 -20.96 0.99
N PRO A 90 -8.06 -22.07 1.26
CA PRO A 90 -7.45 -23.35 1.64
C PRO A 90 -6.48 -23.93 0.61
N THR A 91 -6.59 -23.51 -0.64
CA THR A 91 -5.68 -23.89 -1.74
C THR A 91 -4.27 -23.34 -1.59
N VAL A 92 -4.10 -22.26 -0.81
CA VAL A 92 -2.78 -21.68 -0.53
C VAL A 92 -2.07 -22.49 0.53
N ARG A 93 -1.03 -23.22 0.13
CA ARG A 93 -0.16 -23.94 1.07
C ARG A 93 0.62 -22.95 1.93
N ARG A 94 0.57 -23.17 3.25
CA ARG A 94 1.31 -22.39 4.24
C ARG A 94 2.31 -23.28 4.96
N GLY A 95 3.56 -22.83 5.02
CA GLY A 95 4.64 -23.56 5.68
C GLY A 95 4.83 -23.15 7.15
N LEU A 96 5.81 -23.78 7.81
CA LEU A 96 6.18 -23.46 9.19
C LEU A 96 6.65 -22.00 9.35
N ARG A 97 7.34 -21.47 8.33
CA ARG A 97 7.83 -20.09 8.33
C ARG A 97 6.68 -19.09 8.42
N GLU A 98 5.65 -19.24 7.60
CA GLU A 98 4.46 -18.37 7.62
C GLU A 98 3.71 -18.48 8.95
N TRP A 99 3.61 -19.68 9.51
CA TRP A 99 2.99 -19.87 10.81
C TRP A 99 3.73 -19.15 11.93
N VAL A 100 5.08 -19.23 11.95
CA VAL A 100 5.91 -18.49 12.92
C VAL A 100 5.75 -17.00 12.73
N MET A 101 5.79 -16.51 11.46
CA MET A 101 5.63 -15.08 11.16
C MET A 101 4.27 -14.55 11.61
N ASP A 102 3.19 -15.28 11.42
CA ASP A 102 1.87 -14.86 11.91
C ASP A 102 1.84 -14.68 13.43
N LYS A 103 2.46 -15.60 14.17
CA LYS A 103 2.56 -15.50 15.64
C LYS A 103 3.36 -14.27 16.09
N VAL A 104 4.40 -13.95 15.36
CA VAL A 104 5.26 -12.80 15.65
C VAL A 104 4.54 -11.51 15.26
N MET A 105 3.91 -11.46 14.09
CA MET A 105 3.15 -10.30 13.60
C MET A 105 1.89 -10.01 14.42
N ALA A 106 1.31 -11.02 15.08
CA ALA A 106 0.20 -10.81 16.01
C ALA A 106 0.53 -9.84 17.16
N ARG A 107 1.83 -9.74 17.55
CA ARG A 107 2.29 -8.76 18.54
C ARG A 107 2.21 -7.31 18.03
N ALA A 108 2.27 -7.13 16.74
CA ALA A 108 2.09 -5.83 16.09
C ALA A 108 0.62 -5.53 15.74
N GLY A 109 -0.33 -6.30 16.30
CA GLY A 109 -1.77 -6.11 16.05
C GLY A 109 -2.28 -6.73 14.76
N ALA A 110 -1.46 -7.53 14.04
CA ALA A 110 -1.92 -8.26 12.86
C ALA A 110 -2.74 -9.50 13.25
N GLY A 111 -3.58 -9.98 12.32
CA GLY A 111 -4.31 -11.24 12.49
C GLY A 111 -5.65 -11.09 13.21
N VAL A 112 -6.11 -9.88 13.51
CA VAL A 112 -7.49 -9.65 13.93
C VAL A 112 -8.44 -9.82 12.73
N PRO A 113 -9.69 -10.24 12.92
CA PRO A 113 -10.68 -10.31 11.83
C PRO A 113 -10.85 -8.97 11.13
N SER A 114 -11.10 -9.00 9.83
CA SER A 114 -11.40 -7.78 9.07
C SER A 114 -12.84 -7.34 9.34
N PRO A 115 -13.08 -6.05 9.69
CA PRO A 115 -14.44 -5.51 9.82
C PRO A 115 -15.19 -5.42 8.50
N ASP A 116 -14.48 -5.42 7.36
CA ASP A 116 -15.03 -5.45 6.00
C ASP A 116 -16.08 -4.37 5.72
N ARG A 117 -15.79 -3.14 6.17
CA ARG A 117 -16.71 -2.00 6.03
C ARG A 117 -15.99 -0.69 5.70
N ILE A 118 -16.76 0.23 5.15
CA ILE A 118 -16.41 1.65 5.07
C ILE A 118 -17.25 2.38 6.11
N THR A 119 -16.61 3.20 6.93
CA THR A 119 -17.26 4.08 7.92
C THR A 119 -17.19 5.52 7.43
N LEU A 120 -18.29 6.25 7.53
CA LEU A 120 -18.35 7.66 7.23
C LEU A 120 -18.17 8.46 8.53
N LEU A 121 -17.32 9.46 8.44
CA LEU A 121 -17.11 10.49 9.45
C LEU A 121 -17.54 11.83 8.87
N ARG A 122 -18.31 12.60 9.62
CA ARG A 122 -18.72 13.96 9.26
C ARG A 122 -18.48 14.89 10.43
N ASP A 123 -17.75 15.93 10.17
CA ASP A 123 -17.63 17.13 10.98
C ASP A 123 -18.71 18.10 10.47
N ALA A 124 -19.69 18.38 11.32
CA ALA A 124 -20.89 19.13 10.91
C ALA A 124 -20.77 20.64 11.18
N ASP A 125 -19.89 21.05 12.10
CA ASP A 125 -19.68 22.44 12.49
C ASP A 125 -18.28 22.97 12.17
N ASP A 126 -17.46 22.14 11.49
CA ASP A 126 -16.12 22.46 11.00
C ASP A 126 -15.13 22.78 12.13
N ASP A 127 -15.29 22.12 13.28
CA ASP A 127 -14.41 22.29 14.45
C ASP A 127 -13.22 21.32 14.47
N GLY A 128 -13.16 20.40 13.50
CA GLY A 128 -12.10 19.39 13.35
C GLY A 128 -12.35 18.12 14.15
N VAL A 129 -13.57 17.90 14.64
CA VAL A 129 -14.03 16.65 15.28
C VAL A 129 -15.26 16.13 14.54
N ALA A 130 -15.34 14.84 14.31
CA ALA A 130 -16.47 14.25 13.63
C ALA A 130 -17.59 13.88 14.63
N GLU A 131 -18.74 14.60 14.59
CA GLU A 131 -19.93 14.32 15.42
C GLU A 131 -20.69 13.09 14.89
N LEU A 132 -20.64 12.85 13.57
CA LEU A 132 -21.26 11.68 12.98
C LEU A 132 -20.22 10.64 12.60
N LYS A 133 -20.35 9.46 13.20
CA LYS A 133 -19.63 8.25 12.84
C LYS A 133 -20.63 7.13 12.60
N THR A 134 -20.72 6.65 11.34
CA THR A 134 -21.70 5.63 10.98
C THR A 134 -21.15 4.66 9.92
N PRO A 135 -21.54 3.37 9.96
CA PRO A 135 -21.26 2.45 8.86
C PRO A 135 -21.89 2.95 7.57
N PHE A 136 -21.05 3.27 6.60
CA PHE A 136 -21.46 3.79 5.29
C PHE A 136 -21.76 2.68 4.29
N LEU A 137 -20.90 1.66 4.23
CA LEU A 137 -21.06 0.49 3.38
C LEU A 137 -20.46 -0.72 4.06
N THR A 138 -21.16 -1.84 4.07
CA THR A 138 -20.75 -3.09 4.75
C THR A 138 -20.75 -4.27 3.79
N GLY A 139 -20.26 -5.44 4.23
CA GLY A 139 -20.25 -6.66 3.43
C GLY A 139 -19.25 -6.62 2.28
N LEU A 140 -18.15 -5.89 2.45
CA LEU A 140 -17.02 -5.84 1.54
C LEU A 140 -16.05 -7.00 1.80
N HIS A 141 -15.00 -7.12 1.01
CA HIS A 141 -13.96 -8.14 1.17
C HIS A 141 -12.59 -7.47 1.33
N SER A 142 -12.19 -7.22 2.57
CA SER A 142 -10.95 -6.51 2.90
C SER A 142 -10.77 -5.25 2.03
N PRO A 143 -11.70 -4.26 2.13
CA PRO A 143 -11.66 -3.05 1.31
C PRO A 143 -10.44 -2.19 1.68
N PHE A 144 -9.90 -1.45 0.69
CA PHE A 144 -8.77 -0.56 0.95
C PHE A 144 -8.92 0.77 0.21
N GLY A 145 -8.49 0.87 -1.04
CA GLY A 145 -8.57 2.09 -1.83
C GLY A 145 -9.99 2.46 -2.22
N MET A 146 -10.26 3.75 -2.30
CA MET A 146 -11.55 4.31 -2.71
C MET A 146 -11.33 5.45 -3.70
N ALA A 147 -12.23 5.60 -4.67
CA ALA A 147 -12.23 6.71 -5.61
C ALA A 147 -13.65 7.02 -6.05
N LEU A 148 -14.01 8.31 -6.07
CA LEU A 148 -15.24 8.80 -6.64
C LEU A 148 -15.00 9.24 -8.09
N ALA A 149 -15.76 8.70 -9.04
CA ALA A 149 -15.75 9.14 -10.42
C ALA A 149 -17.21 9.29 -10.91
N GLY A 150 -17.57 10.50 -11.27
CA GLY A 150 -18.97 10.86 -11.55
C GLY A 150 -19.85 10.65 -10.32
N ASP A 151 -20.92 9.87 -10.50
CA ASP A 151 -21.88 9.50 -9.46
C ASP A 151 -21.65 8.10 -8.87
N ARG A 152 -20.46 7.52 -9.09
CA ARG A 152 -20.10 6.18 -8.61
C ARG A 152 -18.91 6.23 -7.68
N LEU A 153 -19.06 5.63 -6.49
CA LEU A 153 -17.94 5.34 -5.60
C LEU A 153 -17.40 3.95 -5.92
N PHE A 154 -16.12 3.90 -6.26
CA PHE A 154 -15.37 2.67 -6.50
C PHE A 154 -14.57 2.29 -5.26
N ILE A 155 -14.57 1.01 -4.92
CA ILE A 155 -13.84 0.46 -3.78
C ILE A 155 -12.98 -0.71 -4.29
N ALA A 156 -11.69 -0.68 -3.98
CA ALA A 156 -10.81 -1.81 -4.23
C ALA A 156 -10.83 -2.75 -3.02
N ASN A 157 -11.50 -3.88 -3.19
CA ASN A 157 -11.42 -5.04 -2.31
C ASN A 157 -10.10 -5.82 -2.57
N ALA A 158 -9.78 -6.77 -1.71
CA ALA A 158 -8.58 -7.60 -1.86
C ALA A 158 -8.55 -8.45 -3.16
N ASP A 159 -9.70 -8.63 -3.83
CA ASP A 159 -9.87 -9.50 -5.00
C ASP A 159 -10.61 -8.86 -6.19
N ALA A 160 -11.16 -7.67 -6.01
CA ALA A 160 -11.93 -6.99 -7.05
C ALA A 160 -12.03 -5.48 -6.82
N VAL A 161 -12.25 -4.73 -7.90
CA VAL A 161 -12.86 -3.40 -7.81
C VAL A 161 -14.37 -3.57 -7.88
N VAL A 162 -15.07 -2.98 -6.91
CA VAL A 162 -16.53 -2.91 -6.87
C VAL A 162 -16.99 -1.46 -6.92
N ALA A 163 -18.24 -1.22 -7.32
CA ALA A 163 -18.80 0.11 -7.38
C ALA A 163 -20.22 0.16 -6.80
N VAL A 164 -20.56 1.31 -6.24
CA VAL A 164 -21.90 1.65 -5.77
C VAL A 164 -22.30 3.04 -6.29
N PRO A 165 -23.57 3.33 -6.53
CA PRO A 165 -24.02 4.68 -6.79
C PRO A 165 -23.80 5.55 -5.53
N TYR A 166 -23.37 6.78 -5.73
CA TYR A 166 -23.13 7.74 -4.67
C TYR A 166 -23.90 9.04 -4.92
N ARG A 167 -24.47 9.60 -3.88
CA ARG A 167 -25.07 10.94 -3.85
C ARG A 167 -24.46 11.75 -2.71
N SER A 168 -24.11 12.98 -3.02
CA SER A 168 -23.55 13.88 -2.00
C SER A 168 -24.48 14.00 -0.77
N GLY A 169 -23.87 13.95 0.40
CA GLY A 169 -24.56 14.09 1.68
C GLY A 169 -25.21 12.82 2.23
N GLN A 170 -25.29 11.73 1.46
CA GLN A 170 -25.81 10.46 2.00
C GLN A 170 -24.85 9.89 3.04
N THR A 171 -25.43 9.29 4.08
CA THR A 171 -24.66 8.74 5.22
C THR A 171 -24.62 7.22 5.24
N ARG A 172 -25.31 6.57 4.31
CA ARG A 172 -25.38 5.12 4.20
C ARG A 172 -25.68 4.68 2.76
N ILE A 173 -25.14 3.54 2.37
CA ILE A 173 -25.42 2.85 1.11
C ILE A 173 -25.94 1.45 1.44
N ASP A 174 -27.18 1.14 1.00
CA ASP A 174 -27.85 -0.14 1.28
C ASP A 174 -27.93 -1.05 0.04
N VAL A 175 -27.32 -0.64 -1.09
CA VAL A 175 -27.30 -1.45 -2.31
C VAL A 175 -26.10 -2.39 -2.31
N THR A 176 -26.27 -3.56 -2.91
CA THR A 176 -25.16 -4.49 -3.12
C THR A 176 -24.15 -3.91 -4.10
N PRO A 177 -22.85 -3.86 -3.76
CA PRO A 177 -21.84 -3.40 -4.68
C PRO A 177 -21.78 -4.25 -5.96
N VAL A 178 -21.63 -3.60 -7.09
CA VAL A 178 -21.49 -4.27 -8.40
C VAL A 178 -20.00 -4.48 -8.68
N ARG A 179 -19.62 -5.71 -9.03
CA ARG A 179 -18.25 -6.03 -9.44
C ARG A 179 -17.94 -5.39 -10.79
N VAL A 180 -16.84 -4.62 -10.84
CA VAL A 180 -16.37 -3.90 -12.03
C VAL A 180 -15.24 -4.67 -12.71
N ALA A 181 -14.23 -5.08 -11.93
CA ALA A 181 -13.08 -5.81 -12.45
C ALA A 181 -12.51 -6.75 -11.40
N ASP A 182 -11.99 -7.89 -11.85
CA ASP A 182 -11.23 -8.81 -11.00
C ASP A 182 -9.83 -8.28 -10.73
N LEU A 183 -9.34 -8.50 -9.52
CA LEU A 183 -7.97 -8.20 -9.12
C LEU A 183 -7.23 -9.48 -8.75
N PRO A 184 -5.89 -9.53 -8.91
CA PRO A 184 -5.10 -10.65 -8.44
C PRO A 184 -5.34 -10.91 -6.95
N ALA A 185 -5.73 -12.14 -6.63
CA ALA A 185 -6.12 -12.62 -5.30
C ALA A 185 -5.27 -13.83 -4.86
N GLY A 186 -5.82 -14.73 -4.04
CA GLY A 186 -5.15 -15.95 -3.61
C GLY A 186 -4.28 -15.73 -2.37
N ARG A 187 -2.97 -15.94 -2.47
CA ARG A 187 -2.02 -15.75 -1.35
C ARG A 187 -2.07 -14.33 -0.78
N ASN A 188 -2.15 -13.32 -1.65
CA ASN A 188 -2.27 -11.92 -1.26
C ASN A 188 -1.27 -11.51 -0.16
N HIS A 189 0.03 -11.75 -0.37
CA HIS A 189 1.06 -11.39 0.61
C HIS A 189 0.99 -9.88 0.88
N HIS A 190 1.08 -9.06 -0.16
CA HIS A 190 0.69 -7.66 -0.13
C HIS A 190 -0.77 -7.56 -0.61
N TRP A 191 -1.69 -7.53 0.34
CA TRP A 191 -3.12 -7.66 0.07
C TRP A 191 -3.82 -6.33 -0.23
N THR A 192 -3.26 -5.23 0.23
CA THR A 192 -3.82 -3.90 0.01
C THR A 192 -3.90 -3.57 -1.48
N LYS A 193 -4.98 -2.91 -1.85
CA LYS A 193 -5.26 -2.45 -3.20
C LYS A 193 -5.62 -0.98 -3.14
N SER A 194 -4.61 -0.10 -3.23
CA SER A 194 -4.85 1.34 -3.35
C SER A 194 -5.54 1.66 -4.68
N LEU A 195 -6.34 2.71 -4.69
CA LEU A 195 -7.15 3.08 -5.84
C LEU A 195 -7.19 4.59 -5.99
N VAL A 196 -6.94 5.07 -7.20
CA VAL A 196 -7.19 6.45 -7.60
C VAL A 196 -7.89 6.49 -8.96
N ALA A 197 -8.73 7.48 -9.19
CA ALA A 197 -9.29 7.76 -10.51
C ALA A 197 -8.36 8.71 -11.29
N SER A 198 -8.40 8.66 -12.62
CA SER A 198 -7.83 9.73 -13.43
C SER A 198 -8.56 11.06 -13.14
N PRO A 199 -7.92 12.22 -13.35
CA PRO A 199 -8.55 13.52 -13.08
C PRO A 199 -9.87 13.75 -13.82
N ASP A 200 -10.03 13.13 -15.00
CA ASP A 200 -11.28 13.17 -15.79
C ASP A 200 -12.28 12.06 -15.43
N GLY A 201 -11.93 11.17 -14.48
CA GLY A 201 -12.76 10.04 -14.07
C GLY A 201 -12.90 8.91 -15.10
N SER A 202 -12.20 8.98 -16.23
CA SER A 202 -12.32 7.99 -17.33
C SER A 202 -11.57 6.68 -17.08
N ARG A 203 -10.64 6.65 -16.13
CA ARG A 203 -9.83 5.48 -15.78
C ARG A 203 -9.67 5.36 -14.27
N LEU A 204 -9.46 4.13 -13.82
CA LEU A 204 -9.07 3.81 -12.45
C LEU A 204 -7.67 3.18 -12.45
N TYR A 205 -6.86 3.52 -11.44
CA TYR A 205 -5.53 2.96 -11.27
C TYR A 205 -5.46 2.24 -9.93
N VAL A 206 -5.05 0.97 -9.97
CA VAL A 206 -5.03 0.10 -8.78
C VAL A 206 -3.60 -0.38 -8.54
N GLY A 207 -3.06 -0.07 -7.36
CA GLY A 207 -1.81 -0.64 -6.89
C GLY A 207 -1.98 -2.08 -6.44
N VAL A 208 -1.21 -2.99 -7.02
CA VAL A 208 -1.24 -4.43 -6.69
C VAL A 208 0.16 -4.90 -6.31
N GLY A 209 0.39 -5.11 -5.03
CA GLY A 209 1.68 -5.59 -4.54
C GLY A 209 1.96 -7.05 -4.88
N SER A 210 3.23 -7.42 -4.80
CA SER A 210 3.70 -8.78 -5.05
C SER A 210 3.12 -9.82 -4.08
N ASN A 211 3.15 -11.09 -4.46
CA ASN A 211 2.79 -12.21 -3.59
C ASN A 211 3.94 -12.67 -2.68
N SER A 212 5.12 -12.10 -2.87
CA SER A 212 6.36 -12.57 -2.26
C SER A 212 7.31 -11.41 -1.99
N ASN A 213 8.41 -11.67 -1.32
CA ASN A 213 9.50 -10.71 -1.16
C ASN A 213 10.31 -10.53 -2.45
N VAL A 214 10.65 -11.63 -3.12
CA VAL A 214 11.54 -11.64 -4.30
C VAL A 214 11.15 -12.70 -5.34
N GLY A 215 9.90 -13.12 -5.43
CA GLY A 215 9.44 -14.16 -6.34
C GLY A 215 9.67 -15.59 -5.83
N GLU A 216 9.84 -15.79 -4.52
CA GLU A 216 10.16 -17.09 -3.93
C GLU A 216 9.06 -18.15 -4.05
N TYR A 217 7.85 -17.77 -4.43
CA TYR A 217 6.75 -18.71 -4.70
C TYR A 217 6.61 -19.05 -6.20
N GLY A 218 7.51 -18.54 -7.04
CA GLY A 218 7.48 -18.66 -8.49
C GLY A 218 6.86 -17.43 -9.17
N LEU A 219 7.36 -17.12 -10.37
CA LEU A 219 6.90 -15.93 -11.11
C LEU A 219 5.47 -16.08 -11.64
N ASP A 220 4.97 -17.30 -11.77
CA ASP A 220 3.57 -17.56 -12.14
C ASP A 220 2.58 -17.06 -11.07
N GLU A 221 3.00 -16.99 -9.81
CA GLU A 221 2.22 -16.41 -8.71
C GLU A 221 2.20 -14.87 -8.73
N GLU A 222 3.01 -14.25 -9.58
CA GLU A 222 3.20 -12.80 -9.68
C GLU A 222 2.53 -12.17 -10.92
N VAL A 223 1.71 -12.93 -11.64
CA VAL A 223 0.97 -12.41 -12.80
C VAL A 223 0.09 -11.23 -12.40
N ASP A 224 0.22 -10.09 -13.13
CA ASP A 224 -0.46 -8.81 -12.87
C ASP A 224 -0.22 -8.25 -11.46
N ARG A 225 0.89 -8.64 -10.81
CA ARG A 225 1.31 -8.17 -9.48
C ARG A 225 2.60 -7.36 -9.57
N ALA A 226 3.01 -6.78 -8.44
CA ALA A 226 4.09 -5.79 -8.40
C ALA A 226 3.88 -4.73 -9.48
N ALA A 227 2.65 -4.23 -9.59
CA ALA A 227 2.18 -3.46 -10.73
C ALA A 227 1.12 -2.42 -10.32
N ILE A 228 0.94 -1.44 -11.19
CA ILE A 228 -0.26 -0.61 -11.23
C ILE A 228 -1.10 -1.11 -12.42
N LEU A 229 -2.36 -1.43 -12.15
CA LEU A 229 -3.34 -1.80 -13.17
C LEU A 229 -4.19 -0.59 -13.52
N GLU A 230 -4.37 -0.33 -14.81
CA GLU A 230 -5.34 0.63 -15.34
C GLU A 230 -6.63 -0.12 -15.71
N ILE A 231 -7.76 0.40 -15.27
CA ILE A 231 -9.08 -0.22 -15.46
C ILE A 231 -10.03 0.79 -16.11
N ASP A 232 -10.76 0.34 -17.10
CA ASP A 232 -11.89 1.07 -17.64
C ASP A 232 -13.12 0.87 -16.72
N PRO A 233 -13.64 1.93 -16.06
CA PRO A 233 -14.73 1.78 -15.09
C PRO A 233 -16.08 1.41 -15.71
N ALA A 234 -16.24 1.56 -17.03
CA ALA A 234 -17.48 1.24 -17.72
C ALA A 234 -17.53 -0.23 -18.16
N THR A 235 -16.40 -0.79 -18.60
CA THR A 235 -16.32 -2.13 -19.18
C THR A 235 -15.67 -3.15 -18.27
N GLY A 236 -14.91 -2.71 -17.26
CA GLY A 236 -14.06 -3.56 -16.43
C GLY A 236 -12.78 -4.05 -17.13
N ALA A 237 -12.53 -3.65 -18.36
CA ALA A 237 -11.32 -4.00 -19.09
C ALA A 237 -10.09 -3.44 -18.38
N ARG A 238 -9.06 -4.26 -18.19
CA ARG A 238 -7.85 -3.88 -17.46
C ARG A 238 -6.58 -4.22 -18.23
N ARG A 239 -5.52 -3.44 -17.97
CA ARG A 239 -4.17 -3.70 -18.45
C ARG A 239 -3.14 -3.34 -17.39
N VAL A 240 -1.94 -3.87 -17.50
CA VAL A 240 -0.80 -3.40 -16.70
C VAL A 240 -0.39 -2.02 -17.21
N TYR A 241 -0.46 -1.02 -16.33
CA TYR A 241 -0.02 0.36 -16.62
C TYR A 241 1.49 0.51 -16.40
N ALA A 242 2.00 -0.02 -15.29
CA ALA A 242 3.43 -0.09 -14.98
C ALA A 242 3.70 -1.33 -14.12
N SER A 243 4.92 -1.85 -14.15
CA SER A 243 5.32 -3.10 -13.47
C SER A 243 6.69 -3.00 -12.80
N GLY A 244 7.06 -4.04 -12.04
CA GLY A 244 8.31 -4.06 -11.29
C GLY A 244 8.31 -3.15 -10.06
N LEU A 245 7.13 -2.75 -9.61
CA LEU A 245 6.86 -1.97 -8.41
C LEU A 245 6.48 -2.95 -7.29
N ARG A 246 7.44 -3.40 -6.48
CA ARG A 246 7.23 -4.51 -5.54
C ARG A 246 5.91 -4.41 -4.76
N ASN A 247 5.67 -3.29 -4.10
CA ASN A 247 4.43 -3.03 -3.38
C ASN A 247 4.02 -1.56 -3.51
N PRO A 248 3.35 -1.17 -4.62
CA PRO A 248 2.85 0.19 -4.81
C PRO A 248 1.64 0.41 -3.89
N VAL A 249 1.71 1.42 -3.01
CA VAL A 249 0.64 1.68 -2.04
C VAL A 249 0.08 3.09 -2.19
N GLY A 250 0.81 4.15 -1.79
CA GLY A 250 0.34 5.52 -1.94
C GLY A 250 0.34 5.94 -3.40
N MET A 251 -0.75 6.47 -3.91
CA MET A 251 -0.83 7.03 -5.26
C MET A 251 -1.60 8.35 -5.24
N ASP A 252 -1.10 9.33 -6.00
CA ASP A 252 -1.78 10.60 -6.22
C ASP A 252 -1.31 11.26 -7.52
N TRP A 253 -2.12 12.17 -8.05
CA TRP A 253 -1.81 12.93 -9.25
C TRP A 253 -1.09 14.22 -8.87
N SER A 254 0.08 14.42 -9.45
CA SER A 254 0.81 15.67 -9.29
C SER A 254 0.03 16.85 -9.88
N PRO A 255 -0.25 17.91 -9.11
CA PRO A 255 -0.94 19.09 -9.61
C PRO A 255 -0.07 19.91 -10.58
N ASP A 256 1.26 19.76 -10.54
CA ASP A 256 2.19 20.54 -11.33
C ASP A 256 2.30 20.06 -12.78
N ASP A 257 2.32 18.74 -12.99
CA ASP A 257 2.59 18.13 -14.30
C ASP A 257 1.58 17.06 -14.72
N GLY A 258 0.57 16.78 -13.87
CA GLY A 258 -0.49 15.82 -14.15
C GLY A 258 -0.05 14.36 -14.21
N ARG A 259 1.16 14.03 -13.74
CA ARG A 259 1.66 12.65 -13.69
C ARG A 259 1.16 11.92 -12.46
N LEU A 260 0.91 10.62 -12.61
CA LEU A 260 0.64 9.74 -11.49
C LEU A 260 1.93 9.47 -10.73
N TRP A 261 1.94 9.76 -9.43
CA TRP A 261 3.03 9.40 -8.53
C TRP A 261 2.63 8.22 -7.65
N VAL A 262 3.63 7.44 -7.23
CA VAL A 262 3.44 6.28 -6.37
C VAL A 262 4.53 6.19 -5.31
N ALA A 263 4.14 5.82 -4.08
CA ALA A 263 5.05 5.36 -3.04
C ALA A 263 5.12 3.82 -3.08
N VAL A 264 6.33 3.28 -3.08
CA VAL A 264 6.60 1.85 -3.24
C VAL A 264 7.44 1.34 -2.08
N ASN A 265 6.96 0.26 -1.45
CA ASN A 265 7.75 -0.47 -0.47
C ASN A 265 8.58 -1.55 -1.17
N GLU A 266 9.88 -1.47 -0.96
CA GLU A 266 10.86 -2.34 -1.61
C GLU A 266 11.12 -3.65 -0.85
N ARG A 267 11.98 -4.48 -1.43
CA ARG A 267 12.31 -5.81 -0.92
C ARG A 267 13.14 -5.76 0.35
N ASP A 268 12.92 -6.78 1.19
CA ASP A 268 13.63 -7.00 2.45
C ASP A 268 14.77 -8.04 2.33
N GLU A 269 15.47 -8.29 3.43
CA GLU A 269 16.42 -9.40 3.64
C GLU A 269 17.78 -9.26 2.92
N ILE A 270 18.22 -8.04 2.57
CA ILE A 270 19.59 -7.78 2.08
C ILE A 270 20.34 -6.72 2.87
N GLY A 271 19.93 -6.46 4.08
CA GLY A 271 20.60 -5.56 5.03
C GLY A 271 19.67 -4.48 5.57
N HIS A 272 20.14 -3.80 6.61
CA HIS A 272 19.35 -2.73 7.25
C HIS A 272 19.32 -1.42 6.45
N ASP A 273 20.30 -1.22 5.58
CA ASP A 273 20.46 -0.02 4.77
C ASP A 273 19.97 -0.23 3.32
N LEU A 274 19.34 -1.39 3.02
CA LEU A 274 18.81 -1.77 1.70
C LEU A 274 17.48 -2.52 1.82
N VAL A 275 16.56 -2.33 0.91
CA VAL A 275 16.52 -1.41 -0.24
C VAL A 275 15.77 -0.18 0.21
N PRO A 276 16.11 1.05 -0.25
CA PRO A 276 15.29 2.19 0.07
C PRO A 276 13.90 2.04 -0.58
N ASP A 277 12.86 2.27 0.22
CA ASP A 277 11.54 2.57 -0.29
C ASP A 277 11.62 3.85 -1.11
N TYR A 278 10.70 4.08 -2.03
CA TYR A 278 10.80 5.23 -2.91
C TYR A 278 9.45 5.80 -3.32
N MET A 279 9.47 7.01 -3.83
CA MET A 279 8.39 7.58 -4.61
C MET A 279 8.88 7.95 -6.01
N THR A 280 8.00 7.81 -7.00
CA THR A 280 8.34 8.06 -8.40
C THR A 280 7.12 8.45 -9.22
N ALA A 281 7.34 9.30 -10.23
CA ALA A 281 6.37 9.57 -11.28
C ALA A 281 6.29 8.36 -12.22
N VAL A 282 5.12 7.75 -12.31
CA VAL A 282 4.94 6.50 -13.03
C VAL A 282 4.89 6.72 -14.53
N GLN A 283 5.71 6.00 -15.27
CA GLN A 283 5.72 6.03 -16.74
C GLN A 283 4.80 4.92 -17.29
N PRO A 284 3.87 5.23 -18.21
CA PRO A 284 3.07 4.20 -18.89
C PRO A 284 3.96 3.16 -19.57
N GLY A 285 3.77 1.88 -19.28
CA GLY A 285 4.64 0.79 -19.77
C GLY A 285 5.99 0.67 -19.08
N GLY A 286 6.25 1.51 -18.05
CA GLY A 286 7.48 1.51 -17.27
C GLY A 286 7.67 0.20 -16.48
N PHE A 287 8.92 -0.23 -16.35
CA PHE A 287 9.33 -1.36 -15.51
C PHE A 287 10.35 -0.88 -14.48
N TYR A 288 10.08 -1.08 -13.18
CA TYR A 288 10.85 -0.49 -12.07
C TYR A 288 11.79 -1.48 -11.37
N GLY A 289 11.98 -2.68 -11.93
CA GLY A 289 13.08 -3.58 -11.59
C GLY A 289 12.67 -4.86 -10.86
N TRP A 290 11.74 -4.82 -9.93
CA TRP A 290 11.35 -6.01 -9.17
C TRP A 290 10.81 -7.14 -10.08
N PRO A 291 11.21 -8.42 -9.91
CA PRO A 291 12.10 -8.93 -8.85
C PRO A 291 13.60 -8.93 -9.21
N TRP A 292 14.01 -8.60 -10.43
CA TRP A 292 15.36 -8.80 -10.94
C TRP A 292 16.37 -7.71 -10.57
N SER A 293 15.88 -6.52 -10.23
CA SER A 293 16.72 -5.41 -9.79
C SER A 293 15.96 -4.49 -8.85
N TYR A 294 16.68 -3.62 -8.17
CA TYR A 294 16.16 -2.60 -7.26
C TYR A 294 16.85 -1.27 -7.54
N TRP A 295 16.20 -0.16 -7.20
CA TRP A 295 16.67 1.20 -7.43
C TRP A 295 17.27 1.36 -8.83
N GLY A 296 16.49 1.03 -9.86
CA GLY A 296 16.92 0.93 -11.25
C GLY A 296 17.61 -0.39 -11.55
N ARG A 297 18.89 -0.36 -11.98
CA ARG A 297 19.60 -1.53 -12.52
C ARG A 297 20.52 -2.25 -11.53
N ASN A 298 20.34 -2.05 -10.22
CA ASN A 298 21.11 -2.80 -9.23
C ASN A 298 20.58 -4.23 -9.16
N VAL A 299 21.36 -5.19 -9.64
CA VAL A 299 20.92 -6.59 -9.81
C VAL A 299 20.60 -7.25 -8.46
N ASP A 300 19.37 -7.78 -8.34
CA ASP A 300 19.04 -8.76 -7.29
C ASP A 300 19.49 -10.16 -7.77
N ARG A 301 20.22 -10.89 -6.91
CA ARG A 301 20.78 -12.20 -7.24
C ARG A 301 19.94 -13.37 -6.75
N ARG A 302 18.81 -13.10 -6.07
CA ARG A 302 17.94 -14.16 -5.53
C ARG A 302 17.00 -14.79 -6.56
N PRO A 303 16.31 -14.01 -7.42
CA PRO A 303 15.53 -14.60 -8.50
C PRO A 303 16.44 -15.16 -9.61
N PRO A 304 15.92 -16.06 -10.46
CA PRO A 304 16.63 -16.44 -11.67
C PRO A 304 16.99 -15.20 -12.50
N PRO A 305 18.22 -15.07 -12.99
CA PRO A 305 18.68 -13.85 -13.65
C PRO A 305 17.93 -13.58 -14.97
N ASP A 306 17.55 -12.33 -15.17
CA ASP A 306 17.01 -11.80 -16.42
C ASP A 306 17.69 -10.46 -16.78
N PRO A 307 18.84 -10.50 -17.47
CA PRO A 307 19.57 -9.28 -17.85
C PRO A 307 18.77 -8.34 -18.77
N ALA A 308 17.84 -8.88 -19.56
CA ALA A 308 17.02 -8.07 -20.47
C ALA A 308 16.02 -7.23 -19.67
N MET A 309 15.42 -7.80 -18.62
CA MET A 309 14.56 -7.07 -17.73
C MET A 309 15.32 -6.04 -16.88
N VAL A 310 16.49 -6.39 -16.36
CA VAL A 310 17.37 -5.43 -15.65
C VAL A 310 17.71 -4.23 -16.54
N ALA A 311 18.03 -4.46 -17.82
CA ALA A 311 18.37 -3.38 -18.75
C ALA A 311 17.21 -2.39 -18.99
N ARG A 312 15.95 -2.85 -18.83
CA ARG A 312 14.73 -2.04 -19.00
C ARG A 312 14.34 -1.27 -17.73
N ALA A 313 14.94 -1.60 -16.58
CA ALA A 313 14.53 -1.02 -15.31
C ALA A 313 14.73 0.50 -15.29
N VAL A 314 13.64 1.20 -15.02
CA VAL A 314 13.60 2.64 -14.77
C VAL A 314 14.09 2.90 -13.34
N ARG A 315 14.94 3.91 -13.18
CA ARG A 315 15.36 4.36 -11.86
C ARG A 315 14.25 5.23 -11.26
N PRO A 316 13.86 5.00 -9.99
CA PRO A 316 12.92 5.88 -9.29
C PRO A 316 13.45 7.30 -9.08
N ASP A 317 12.54 8.25 -8.84
CA ASP A 317 12.89 9.67 -8.71
C ASP A 317 13.46 10.02 -7.33
N TYR A 318 12.91 9.44 -6.24
CA TYR A 318 13.27 9.85 -4.88
C TYR A 318 13.20 8.68 -3.89
N ALA A 319 14.29 8.42 -3.20
CA ALA A 319 14.41 7.43 -2.15
C ALA A 319 13.89 7.97 -0.81
N LEU A 320 13.17 7.15 -0.08
CA LEU A 320 12.55 7.45 1.21
C LEU A 320 13.27 6.79 2.40
N GLY A 321 14.45 6.20 2.15
CA GLY A 321 15.18 5.41 3.13
C GLY A 321 14.76 3.95 3.15
N ALA A 322 15.65 3.09 3.68
CA ALA A 322 15.39 1.64 3.76
C ALA A 322 14.35 1.32 4.84
N HIS A 323 13.40 0.44 4.51
CA HIS A 323 12.39 -0.10 5.43
C HIS A 323 11.48 0.95 6.10
N THR A 324 11.20 2.06 5.41
CA THR A 324 10.33 3.12 5.95
C THR A 324 8.86 2.74 5.91
N ALA A 325 8.48 1.75 5.09
CA ALA A 325 7.12 1.29 4.89
C ALA A 325 6.15 2.44 4.56
N SER A 326 6.54 3.28 3.59
CA SER A 326 5.77 4.45 3.15
C SER A 326 4.44 3.99 2.53
N LEU A 327 3.30 4.31 3.18
CA LEU A 327 1.99 3.77 2.84
C LEU A 327 1.07 4.77 2.16
N GLY A 328 1.26 6.06 2.37
CA GLY A 328 0.45 7.12 1.80
C GLY A 328 1.27 8.04 0.90
N LEU A 329 0.60 8.69 -0.04
CA LEU A 329 1.11 9.79 -0.84
C LEU A 329 -0.05 10.72 -1.12
N ALA A 330 0.16 12.01 -0.91
CA ALA A 330 -0.79 13.06 -1.26
C ALA A 330 -0.02 14.33 -1.58
N PHE A 331 -0.47 15.04 -2.61
CA PHE A 331 0.07 16.36 -2.93
C PHE A 331 -0.71 17.45 -2.21
N SER A 332 0.00 18.46 -1.72
CA SER A 332 -0.62 19.70 -1.24
C SER A 332 -1.35 20.40 -2.39
N GLN A 333 -2.51 20.96 -2.10
CA GLN A 333 -3.30 21.71 -3.07
C GLN A 333 -3.19 23.24 -2.85
N GLY A 334 -2.11 23.68 -2.23
CA GLY A 334 -1.82 25.10 -1.97
C GLY A 334 -2.17 25.54 -0.57
#